data_723ca7692fdf0adf7d905910dea00b65
#
_entry.id   723ca7692fdf0adf7d905910dea00b65
#
_cell.length_a   1.000
_cell.length_b   1.000
_cell.length_c   1.000
_cell.angle_alpha   90.00
_cell.angle_beta   90.00
_cell.angle_gamma   90.00
#
_symmetry.space_group_name_H-M   'P 1'
#
loop_
_entity.id
_entity.type
_entity.pdbx_description
1 polymer ?
#
loop_
_entity_poly.entity_id
_entity_poly.type
_entity_poly.pdbx_seq_one_letter_code
_entity_poly.pdbx_strand_id
1 'polypeptide(L)'
;MVTLSIAKLNSLPKEERNRIYLTLVPRSIFEHFRINPKTLLNEHGERVVQGIFPTDENLGCIEVKYRHGDKDCIFSCQVSLEAFMQSLHLDFVIINDPSSERYDIDVDEFGRDTLFGTRSRNIPEEIRAMQAGLAPGMVRKGLHLMREFVKCLEIFTGELNLKTITNRGLFYHSAILWEKYGFTYFKGLKVMEQIDKEFRPGGLLFERLDGSTPFRRKGAEQTVRLRSWAIYDGLYADALDEEWESPIMYKMVGKNFEVNTFPDQIY
;
A
#
# COMPACT_ATOMS: atom_id res chain seq x y z
N MET A 1 18.97 -23.04 -9.39
CA MET A 1 17.55 -23.33 -9.11
C MET A 1 16.74 -22.51 -10.10
N VAL A 2 15.66 -23.06 -10.67
CA VAL A 2 14.81 -22.35 -11.64
C VAL A 2 13.85 -21.44 -10.88
N THR A 3 13.70 -20.19 -11.31
CA THR A 3 12.72 -19.25 -10.75
C THR A 3 11.30 -19.75 -11.02
N LEU A 4 10.45 -19.79 -9.99
CA LEU A 4 9.04 -20.12 -10.12
C LEU A 4 8.26 -18.86 -10.50
N SER A 5 7.64 -18.83 -11.69
CA SER A 5 6.76 -17.72 -12.07
C SER A 5 5.42 -17.80 -11.32
N ILE A 6 4.72 -16.68 -11.19
CA ILE A 6 3.38 -16.63 -10.56
C ILE A 6 2.40 -17.53 -11.33
N ALA A 7 2.42 -17.55 -12.67
CA ALA A 7 1.58 -18.45 -13.46
C ALA A 7 1.86 -19.92 -13.16
N LYS A 8 3.14 -20.31 -13.00
CA LYS A 8 3.49 -21.69 -12.59
C LYS A 8 3.04 -21.98 -11.15
N LEU A 9 3.20 -21.04 -10.22
CA LEU A 9 2.69 -21.16 -8.86
C LEU A 9 1.17 -21.36 -8.87
N ASN A 10 0.45 -20.58 -9.69
CA ASN A 10 -1.00 -20.68 -9.82
C ASN A 10 -1.46 -22.04 -10.35
N SER A 11 -0.63 -22.70 -11.15
CA SER A 11 -0.90 -24.03 -11.74
C SER A 11 -0.55 -25.21 -10.83
N LEU A 12 0.07 -24.97 -9.67
CA LEU A 12 0.39 -26.01 -8.70
C LEU A 12 -0.89 -26.64 -8.10
N PRO A 13 -0.81 -27.87 -7.55
CA PRO A 13 -1.89 -28.44 -6.76
C PRO A 13 -2.36 -27.47 -5.67
N LYS A 14 -3.67 -27.41 -5.44
CA LYS A 14 -4.31 -26.45 -4.54
C LYS A 14 -3.64 -26.33 -3.18
N GLU A 15 -3.26 -27.44 -2.58
CA GLU A 15 -2.64 -27.46 -1.25
C GLU A 15 -1.28 -26.78 -1.25
N GLU A 16 -0.42 -27.11 -2.21
CA GLU A 16 0.91 -26.55 -2.35
C GLU A 16 0.85 -25.07 -2.70
N ARG A 17 0.04 -24.69 -3.69
CA ARG A 17 -0.21 -23.30 -4.04
C ARG A 17 -0.67 -22.49 -2.84
N ASN A 18 -1.70 -22.96 -2.14
CA ASN A 18 -2.24 -22.25 -0.98
C ASN A 18 -1.21 -22.13 0.14
N ARG A 19 -0.40 -23.17 0.41
CA ARG A 19 0.69 -23.12 1.38
C ARG A 19 1.63 -21.96 1.09
N ILE A 20 2.03 -21.80 -0.17
CA ILE A 20 2.95 -20.71 -0.58
C ILE A 20 2.27 -19.35 -0.44
N TYR A 21 1.04 -19.16 -0.97
CA TYR A 21 0.36 -17.87 -0.87
C TYR A 21 0.03 -17.45 0.58
N LEU A 22 -0.25 -18.41 1.45
CA LEU A 22 -0.50 -18.13 2.87
C LEU A 22 0.72 -17.55 3.59
N THR A 23 1.94 -17.71 3.06
CA THR A 23 3.13 -17.06 3.61
C THR A 23 3.09 -15.53 3.48
N LEU A 24 2.27 -14.97 2.58
CA LEU A 24 2.04 -13.53 2.47
C LEU A 24 1.22 -12.95 3.62
N VAL A 25 0.39 -13.77 4.28
CA VAL A 25 -0.50 -13.28 5.33
C VAL A 25 0.24 -13.23 6.66
N PRO A 26 0.33 -12.05 7.32
CA PRO A 26 0.88 -11.94 8.66
C PRO A 26 0.22 -12.93 9.64
N ARG A 27 1.04 -13.65 10.39
CA ARG A 27 0.55 -14.63 11.36
C ARG A 27 -0.36 -13.99 12.42
N SER A 28 -0.03 -12.77 12.81
CA SER A 28 -0.83 -11.98 13.74
C SER A 28 -2.28 -11.79 13.31
N ILE A 29 -2.59 -11.82 12.00
CA ILE A 29 -3.98 -11.76 11.50
C ILE A 29 -4.74 -13.03 11.88
N PHE A 30 -4.15 -14.20 11.66
CA PHE A 30 -4.78 -15.47 12.04
C PHE A 30 -5.03 -15.56 13.55
N GLU A 31 -4.04 -15.13 14.35
CA GLU A 31 -4.12 -15.17 15.81
C GLU A 31 -5.15 -14.16 16.35
N HIS A 32 -5.08 -12.90 15.89
CA HIS A 32 -5.95 -11.82 16.38
C HIS A 32 -7.43 -12.07 16.04
N PHE A 33 -7.70 -12.55 14.83
CA PHE A 33 -9.05 -12.78 14.33
C PHE A 33 -9.51 -14.25 14.47
N ARG A 34 -8.76 -15.08 15.23
CA ARG A 34 -9.08 -16.48 15.52
C ARG A 34 -9.41 -17.29 14.26
N ILE A 35 -8.64 -17.05 13.20
CA ILE A 35 -8.77 -17.80 11.95
C ILE A 35 -7.87 -19.02 12.00
N ASN A 36 -8.42 -20.20 11.76
CA ASN A 36 -7.65 -21.43 11.71
C ASN A 36 -6.86 -21.48 10.38
N PRO A 37 -5.50 -21.49 10.40
CA PRO A 37 -4.70 -21.41 9.18
C PRO A 37 -4.76 -22.67 8.31
N LYS A 38 -5.25 -23.81 8.85
CA LYS A 38 -5.43 -25.06 8.08
C LYS A 38 -6.77 -25.11 7.37
N THR A 39 -7.85 -24.75 8.07
CA THR A 39 -9.21 -24.79 7.52
C THR A 39 -9.60 -23.48 6.83
N LEU A 40 -8.92 -22.38 7.15
CA LEU A 40 -9.19 -21.01 6.68
C LEU A 40 -10.58 -20.50 7.13
N LEU A 41 -11.08 -21.07 8.23
CA LEU A 41 -12.34 -20.70 8.86
C LEU A 41 -12.07 -19.81 10.08
N ASN A 42 -12.95 -18.82 10.30
CA ASN A 42 -12.98 -18.05 11.54
C ASN A 42 -13.68 -18.83 12.68
N GLU A 43 -13.80 -18.21 13.85
CA GLU A 43 -14.46 -18.82 15.02
C GLU A 43 -15.96 -19.12 14.82
N HIS A 44 -16.58 -18.49 13.80
CA HIS A 44 -17.98 -18.71 13.43
C HIS A 44 -18.16 -19.82 12.37
N GLY A 45 -17.07 -20.48 11.95
CA GLY A 45 -17.09 -21.50 10.92
C GLY A 45 -17.19 -20.95 9.48
N GLU A 46 -17.01 -19.65 9.30
CA GLU A 46 -17.07 -19.00 7.99
C GLU A 46 -15.69 -19.04 7.30
N ARG A 47 -15.68 -19.34 6.00
CA ARG A 47 -14.45 -19.25 5.19
C ARG A 47 -14.15 -17.80 4.85
N VAL A 48 -13.14 -17.24 5.53
CA VAL A 48 -12.77 -15.82 5.43
C VAL A 48 -11.46 -15.56 4.69
N VAL A 49 -10.72 -16.61 4.32
CA VAL A 49 -9.51 -16.50 3.51
C VAL A 49 -9.81 -17.00 2.10
N GLN A 50 -9.56 -16.14 1.12
CA GLN A 50 -9.81 -16.39 -0.29
C GLN A 50 -8.57 -16.06 -1.12
N GLY A 51 -8.45 -16.68 -2.30
CA GLY A 51 -7.38 -16.37 -3.23
C GLY A 51 -7.90 -16.38 -4.66
N ILE A 52 -7.34 -15.48 -5.47
CA ILE A 52 -7.58 -15.34 -6.90
C ILE A 52 -6.25 -15.66 -7.60
N PHE A 53 -6.21 -16.78 -8.30
CA PHE A 53 -5.00 -17.36 -8.87
C PHE A 53 -5.23 -17.79 -10.31
N PRO A 54 -5.34 -16.84 -11.27
CA PRO A 54 -5.52 -17.17 -12.67
C PRO A 54 -4.29 -17.93 -13.20
N THR A 55 -4.52 -19.04 -13.90
CA THR A 55 -3.43 -19.95 -14.33
C THR A 55 -2.67 -19.45 -15.56
N ASP A 56 -3.25 -18.55 -16.30
CA ASP A 56 -2.75 -17.95 -17.54
C ASP A 56 -2.13 -16.55 -17.35
N GLU A 57 -2.16 -16.03 -16.12
CA GLU A 57 -1.65 -14.71 -15.77
C GLU A 57 -0.52 -14.80 -14.74
N ASN A 58 0.44 -13.86 -14.83
CA ASN A 58 1.47 -13.68 -13.80
C ASN A 58 0.98 -12.79 -12.65
N LEU A 59 -0.23 -13.05 -12.17
CA LEU A 59 -0.90 -12.31 -11.12
C LEU A 59 -1.46 -13.28 -10.08
N GLY A 60 -1.36 -12.93 -8.81
CA GLY A 60 -2.01 -13.65 -7.73
C GLY A 60 -2.46 -12.69 -6.63
N CYS A 61 -3.62 -12.98 -6.04
CA CYS A 61 -4.16 -12.20 -4.95
C CYS A 61 -4.60 -13.12 -3.82
N ILE A 62 -4.34 -12.71 -2.57
CA ILE A 62 -4.86 -13.34 -1.37
C ILE A 62 -5.57 -12.32 -0.50
N GLU A 63 -6.76 -12.66 0.00
CA GLU A 63 -7.61 -11.81 0.80
C GLU A 63 -8.02 -12.49 2.08
N VAL A 64 -8.07 -11.71 3.16
CA VAL A 64 -8.64 -12.12 4.45
C VAL A 64 -9.71 -11.11 4.83
N LYS A 65 -10.92 -11.59 5.11
CA LYS A 65 -12.06 -10.79 5.56
C LYS A 65 -12.35 -11.05 7.03
N TYR A 66 -13.04 -10.14 7.70
CA TYR A 66 -13.49 -10.35 9.07
C TYR A 66 -14.66 -11.34 9.10
N ARG A 67 -15.66 -11.13 8.20
CA ARG A 67 -16.77 -12.05 7.96
C ARG A 67 -16.90 -12.35 6.48
N HIS A 68 -17.49 -13.47 6.17
CA HIS A 68 -17.82 -13.80 4.79
C HIS A 68 -18.80 -12.78 4.23
N GLY A 69 -18.44 -12.17 3.09
CA GLY A 69 -19.27 -11.15 2.43
C GLY A 69 -19.00 -9.69 2.83
N ASP A 70 -18.12 -9.42 3.80
CA ASP A 70 -17.71 -8.04 4.10
C ASP A 70 -17.18 -7.34 2.83
N LYS A 71 -17.50 -6.04 2.70
CA LYS A 71 -16.99 -5.20 1.63
C LYS A 71 -15.47 -5.05 1.73
N ASP A 72 -14.97 -4.74 2.92
CA ASP A 72 -13.57 -4.47 3.17
C ASP A 72 -12.82 -5.73 3.61
N CYS A 73 -11.59 -5.88 3.15
CA CYS A 73 -10.68 -6.90 3.65
C CYS A 73 -9.95 -6.39 4.90
N ILE A 74 -9.66 -7.28 5.86
CA ILE A 74 -8.66 -7.06 6.90
C ILE A 74 -7.28 -6.99 6.25
N PHE A 75 -7.05 -7.92 5.32
CA PHE A 75 -5.80 -8.03 4.57
C PHE A 75 -6.12 -8.38 3.13
N SER A 76 -5.47 -7.68 2.21
CA SER A 76 -5.42 -8.05 0.79
C SER A 76 -4.01 -7.81 0.29
N CYS A 77 -3.48 -8.74 -0.47
CA CYS A 77 -2.17 -8.62 -1.10
C CYS A 77 -2.25 -9.15 -2.52
N GLN A 78 -1.93 -8.29 -3.47
CA GLN A 78 -1.82 -8.62 -4.88
C GLN A 78 -0.37 -8.52 -5.32
N VAL A 79 0.11 -9.57 -5.96
CA VAL A 79 1.49 -9.69 -6.45
C VAL A 79 1.52 -10.17 -7.89
N SER A 80 2.51 -9.69 -8.61
CA SER A 80 2.80 -10.12 -9.98
C SER A 80 4.30 -10.36 -10.18
N LEU A 81 4.69 -10.88 -11.32
CA LEU A 81 6.09 -11.04 -11.71
C LEU A 81 6.48 -9.96 -12.71
N GLU A 82 7.46 -9.15 -12.35
CA GLU A 82 8.13 -8.24 -13.28
C GLU A 82 9.17 -9.03 -14.10
N ALA A 83 8.81 -9.35 -15.33
CA ALA A 83 9.60 -10.27 -16.17
C ALA A 83 10.99 -9.71 -16.50
N PHE A 84 11.11 -8.41 -16.76
CA PHE A 84 12.38 -7.78 -17.15
C PHE A 84 13.40 -7.76 -16.00
N MET A 85 12.96 -7.44 -14.79
CA MET A 85 13.84 -7.38 -13.61
C MET A 85 13.93 -8.70 -12.85
N GLN A 86 13.17 -9.72 -13.25
CA GLN A 86 13.02 -10.99 -12.53
C GLN A 86 12.76 -10.74 -11.02
N SER A 87 11.84 -9.85 -10.73
CA SER A 87 11.48 -9.43 -9.38
C SER A 87 10.01 -9.74 -9.10
N LEU A 88 9.71 -9.98 -7.83
CA LEU A 88 8.33 -9.95 -7.36
C LEU A 88 7.85 -8.50 -7.36
N HIS A 89 6.76 -8.20 -8.06
CA HIS A 89 6.10 -6.91 -7.97
C HIS A 89 4.94 -6.97 -6.98
N LEU A 90 4.97 -6.10 -5.99
CA LEU A 90 3.85 -5.87 -5.10
C LEU A 90 2.94 -4.84 -5.74
N ASP A 91 1.84 -5.30 -6.33
CA ASP A 91 0.88 -4.43 -7.02
C ASP A 91 0.02 -3.66 -6.02
N PHE A 92 -0.43 -4.34 -4.96
CA PHE A 92 -1.31 -3.74 -3.98
C PHE A 92 -1.25 -4.44 -2.63
N VAL A 93 -1.43 -3.69 -1.54
CA VAL A 93 -1.59 -4.23 -0.19
C VAL A 93 -2.55 -3.38 0.64
N ILE A 94 -3.45 -4.06 1.34
CA ILE A 94 -4.34 -3.50 2.36
C ILE A 94 -4.08 -4.22 3.68
N ILE A 95 -4.03 -3.47 4.78
CA ILE A 95 -4.02 -3.99 6.15
C ILE A 95 -4.93 -3.08 6.97
N ASN A 96 -6.20 -3.44 7.09
CA ASN A 96 -7.23 -2.64 7.76
C ASN A 96 -7.58 -3.19 9.13
N ASP A 97 -7.88 -2.30 10.05
CA ASP A 97 -8.57 -2.62 11.30
C ASP A 97 -10.09 -2.60 11.06
N PRO A 98 -10.78 -3.75 11.05
CA PRO A 98 -12.22 -3.81 10.81
C PRO A 98 -13.04 -3.15 11.94
N SER A 99 -12.46 -2.95 13.13
CA SER A 99 -13.11 -2.27 14.26
C SER A 99 -13.07 -0.74 14.15
N SER A 100 -12.19 -0.20 13.29
CA SER A 100 -12.09 1.24 13.10
C SER A 100 -13.20 1.77 12.19
N GLU A 101 -13.52 3.05 12.36
CA GLU A 101 -14.47 3.75 11.51
C GLU A 101 -14.07 3.64 10.03
N ARG A 102 -15.07 3.46 9.15
CA ARG A 102 -14.90 3.48 7.70
C ARG A 102 -15.18 4.87 7.14
N TYR A 103 -14.35 5.27 6.18
CA TYR A 103 -14.52 6.50 5.41
C TYR A 103 -14.71 6.15 3.94
N ASP A 104 -15.81 6.64 3.34
CA ASP A 104 -16.24 6.29 1.99
C ASP A 104 -15.49 7.07 0.90
N ILE A 105 -14.17 7.15 1.02
CA ILE A 105 -13.29 7.83 0.05
C ILE A 105 -13.11 7.05 -1.26
N ASP A 106 -13.42 5.76 -1.25
CA ASP A 106 -13.34 4.86 -2.41
C ASP A 106 -14.60 4.88 -3.28
N VAL A 107 -15.66 5.54 -2.83
CA VAL A 107 -16.90 5.71 -3.56
C VAL A 107 -17.35 7.17 -3.61
N ASP A 108 -17.93 7.60 -4.73
CA ASP A 108 -18.52 8.94 -4.86
C ASP A 108 -19.91 9.00 -4.20
N GLU A 109 -20.55 10.16 -4.24
CA GLU A 109 -21.89 10.39 -3.70
C GLU A 109 -22.99 9.50 -4.31
N PHE A 110 -22.71 8.89 -5.48
CA PHE A 110 -23.59 7.94 -6.16
C PHE A 110 -23.23 6.48 -5.89
N GLY A 111 -22.25 6.20 -5.01
CA GLY A 111 -21.79 4.86 -4.70
C GLY A 111 -20.89 4.22 -5.78
N ARG A 112 -20.38 5.01 -6.74
CA ARG A 112 -19.49 4.52 -7.81
C ARG A 112 -18.06 4.61 -7.35
N ASP A 113 -17.22 3.65 -7.75
CA ASP A 113 -15.80 3.62 -7.44
C ASP A 113 -15.11 4.90 -7.93
N THR A 114 -14.34 5.54 -7.03
CA THR A 114 -13.57 6.76 -7.33
C THR A 114 -12.27 6.47 -8.11
N LEU A 115 -11.86 5.19 -8.21
CA LEU A 115 -10.58 4.76 -8.79
C LEU A 115 -9.40 5.56 -8.24
N PHE A 116 -9.27 5.62 -6.92
CA PHE A 116 -8.25 6.41 -6.21
C PHE A 116 -8.23 7.89 -6.62
N GLY A 117 -9.41 8.47 -6.89
CA GLY A 117 -9.56 9.87 -7.25
C GLY A 117 -9.31 10.20 -8.73
N THR A 118 -8.99 9.21 -9.57
CA THR A 118 -8.79 9.44 -11.01
C THR A 118 -10.08 9.65 -11.78
N ARG A 119 -11.19 9.08 -11.30
CA ARG A 119 -12.51 9.22 -11.90
C ARG A 119 -13.34 10.31 -11.24
N SER A 120 -13.38 10.33 -9.93
CA SER A 120 -14.15 11.26 -9.10
C SER A 120 -13.54 11.26 -7.68
N ARG A 121 -13.91 12.26 -6.87
CA ARG A 121 -13.50 12.37 -5.47
C ARG A 121 -14.71 12.53 -4.58
N ASN A 122 -14.63 11.98 -3.36
CA ASN A 122 -15.61 12.21 -2.29
C ASN A 122 -15.00 13.18 -1.27
N ILE A 123 -14.94 14.47 -1.64
CA ILE A 123 -14.27 15.50 -0.84
C ILE A 123 -14.74 15.54 0.63
N PRO A 124 -16.06 15.47 0.96
CA PRO A 124 -16.48 15.43 2.34
C PRO A 124 -15.88 14.27 3.15
N GLU A 125 -15.87 13.07 2.59
CA GLU A 125 -15.30 11.88 3.25
C GLU A 125 -13.77 11.93 3.31
N GLU A 126 -13.11 12.47 2.30
CA GLU A 126 -11.66 12.70 2.32
C GLU A 126 -11.26 13.68 3.44
N ILE A 127 -12.03 14.76 3.65
CA ILE A 127 -11.80 15.71 4.76
C ILE A 127 -11.97 14.99 6.10
N ARG A 128 -13.03 14.18 6.27
CA ARG A 128 -13.25 13.40 7.49
C ARG A 128 -12.10 12.42 7.73
N ALA A 129 -11.67 11.68 6.71
CA ALA A 129 -10.55 10.75 6.78
C ALA A 129 -9.24 11.47 7.16
N MET A 130 -8.95 12.62 6.55
CA MET A 130 -7.78 13.43 6.86
C MET A 130 -7.82 13.90 8.33
N GLN A 131 -8.96 14.38 8.81
CA GLN A 131 -9.14 14.83 10.20
C GLN A 131 -8.98 13.69 11.20
N ALA A 132 -9.39 12.48 10.84
CA ALA A 132 -9.17 11.27 11.63
C ALA A 132 -7.72 10.75 11.58
N GLY A 133 -6.84 11.44 10.83
CA GLY A 133 -5.42 11.10 10.69
C GLY A 133 -5.13 9.99 9.68
N LEU A 134 -6.03 9.70 8.74
CA LEU A 134 -5.76 8.79 7.63
C LEU A 134 -5.00 9.53 6.52
N ALA A 135 -4.30 8.77 5.71
CA ALA A 135 -3.68 9.26 4.47
C ALA A 135 -4.60 9.03 3.25
N PRO A 136 -4.33 9.66 2.09
CA PRO A 136 -5.09 9.41 0.87
C PRO A 136 -5.17 7.92 0.54
N GLY A 137 -6.32 7.45 0.07
CA GLY A 137 -6.54 6.05 -0.29
C GLY A 137 -6.82 5.10 0.88
N MET A 138 -6.74 5.56 2.13
CA MET A 138 -7.02 4.74 3.31
C MET A 138 -8.49 4.86 3.73
N VAL A 139 -9.28 3.82 3.58
CA VAL A 139 -10.69 3.76 3.99
C VAL A 139 -10.87 3.49 5.49
N ARG A 140 -9.86 2.96 6.16
CA ARG A 140 -9.83 2.61 7.59
C ARG A 140 -8.43 2.80 8.17
N LYS A 141 -8.32 2.85 9.51
CA LYS A 141 -7.02 2.73 10.19
C LYS A 141 -6.42 1.35 9.94
N GLY A 142 -5.10 1.29 9.90
CA GLY A 142 -4.37 0.02 9.73
C GLY A 142 -4.07 -0.67 11.06
N LEU A 143 -3.82 -1.97 11.01
CA LEU A 143 -3.44 -2.82 12.16
C LEU A 143 -1.97 -2.69 12.58
N HIS A 144 -1.18 -1.80 11.96
CA HIS A 144 0.26 -1.62 12.23
C HIS A 144 1.13 -2.88 11.97
N LEU A 145 0.70 -3.78 11.08
CA LEU A 145 1.38 -5.04 10.78
C LEU A 145 2.37 -4.96 9.61
N MET A 146 2.67 -3.77 9.08
CA MET A 146 3.56 -3.61 7.92
C MET A 146 4.94 -4.23 8.13
N ARG A 147 5.51 -4.16 9.34
CA ARG A 147 6.81 -4.79 9.63
C ARG A 147 6.76 -6.32 9.49
N GLU A 148 5.67 -6.92 9.94
CA GLU A 148 5.46 -8.37 9.81
C GLU A 148 5.17 -8.73 8.36
N PHE A 149 4.32 -7.96 7.68
CA PHE A 149 4.01 -8.16 6.27
C PHE A 149 5.25 -8.12 5.37
N VAL A 150 6.17 -7.18 5.58
CA VAL A 150 7.40 -7.13 4.76
C VAL A 150 8.24 -8.39 4.94
N LYS A 151 8.31 -8.98 6.15
CA LYS A 151 8.95 -10.27 6.36
C LYS A 151 8.24 -11.41 5.64
N CYS A 152 6.90 -11.40 5.67
CA CYS A 152 6.08 -12.36 4.91
C CYS A 152 6.35 -12.25 3.40
N LEU A 153 6.44 -11.04 2.90
CA LEU A 153 6.73 -10.75 1.50
C LEU A 153 8.14 -11.24 1.09
N GLU A 154 9.14 -11.07 1.96
CA GLU A 154 10.49 -11.62 1.74
C GLU A 154 10.50 -13.15 1.72
N ILE A 155 9.75 -13.81 2.63
CA ILE A 155 9.60 -15.28 2.65
C ILE A 155 8.95 -15.76 1.36
N PHE A 156 7.84 -15.16 0.95
CA PHE A 156 7.15 -15.49 -0.29
C PHE A 156 8.06 -15.33 -1.52
N THR A 157 8.82 -14.23 -1.56
CA THR A 157 9.80 -13.97 -2.63
C THR A 157 10.86 -15.07 -2.68
N GLY A 158 11.32 -15.54 -1.53
CA GLY A 158 12.25 -16.66 -1.40
C GLY A 158 11.69 -18.00 -1.89
N GLU A 159 10.40 -18.30 -1.59
CA GLU A 159 9.70 -19.49 -2.10
C GLU A 159 9.68 -19.54 -3.65
N LEU A 160 9.64 -18.38 -4.30
CA LEU A 160 9.72 -18.25 -5.75
C LEU A 160 11.15 -18.27 -6.29
N ASN A 161 12.16 -18.39 -5.43
CA ASN A 161 13.58 -18.27 -5.76
C ASN A 161 13.92 -16.91 -6.42
N LEU A 162 13.22 -15.85 -6.01
CA LEU A 162 13.49 -14.46 -6.38
C LEU A 162 14.30 -13.78 -5.28
N LYS A 163 15.00 -12.68 -5.64
CA LYS A 163 15.85 -11.93 -4.71
C LYS A 163 15.46 -10.47 -4.55
N THR A 164 14.55 -10.00 -5.39
CA THR A 164 14.18 -8.59 -5.45
C THR A 164 12.66 -8.45 -5.41
N ILE A 165 12.22 -7.48 -4.66
CA ILE A 165 10.82 -7.05 -4.57
C ILE A 165 10.76 -5.64 -5.13
N THR A 166 9.80 -5.35 -5.98
CA THR A 166 9.52 -4.01 -6.50
C THR A 166 8.12 -3.57 -6.13
N ASN A 167 7.88 -2.28 -6.04
CA ASN A 167 6.56 -1.70 -5.92
C ASN A 167 6.52 -0.28 -6.48
N ARG A 168 5.32 0.31 -6.50
CA ARG A 168 5.12 1.73 -6.76
C ARG A 168 4.58 2.41 -5.51
N GLY A 169 5.19 3.51 -5.10
CA GLY A 169 4.65 4.37 -4.07
C GLY A 169 3.49 5.20 -4.62
N LEU A 170 2.28 4.62 -4.70
CA LEU A 170 1.11 5.24 -5.34
C LEU A 170 0.86 6.68 -4.83
N PHE A 171 1.00 6.89 -3.53
CA PHE A 171 0.93 8.21 -2.88
C PHE A 171 2.26 8.56 -2.23
N TYR A 172 2.49 9.83 -1.96
CA TYR A 172 3.70 10.31 -1.27
C TYR A 172 3.95 9.57 0.06
N HIS A 173 2.91 9.44 0.90
CA HIS A 173 3.05 8.76 2.19
C HIS A 173 3.41 7.28 2.06
N SER A 174 2.96 6.60 1.00
CA SER A 174 3.31 5.19 0.79
C SER A 174 4.78 5.03 0.41
N ALA A 175 5.35 5.94 -0.39
CA ALA A 175 6.79 5.92 -0.67
C ALA A 175 7.62 6.09 0.61
N ILE A 176 7.29 7.08 1.45
CA ILE A 176 7.93 7.28 2.76
C ILE A 176 7.76 6.05 3.69
N LEU A 177 6.60 5.40 3.63
CA LEU A 177 6.37 4.18 4.41
C LEU A 177 7.32 3.05 3.98
N TRP A 178 7.51 2.87 2.66
CA TRP A 178 8.40 1.83 2.14
C TRP A 178 9.87 2.09 2.49
N GLU A 179 10.34 3.34 2.52
CA GLU A 179 11.69 3.68 3.01
C GLU A 179 11.93 3.11 4.42
N LYS A 180 10.98 3.26 5.34
CA LYS A 180 11.08 2.73 6.72
C LYS A 180 11.25 1.22 6.80
N TYR A 181 10.83 0.51 5.76
CA TYR A 181 10.94 -0.95 5.67
C TYR A 181 12.09 -1.41 4.78
N GLY A 182 13.05 -0.50 4.51
CA GLY A 182 14.29 -0.80 3.84
C GLY A 182 14.19 -0.92 2.32
N PHE A 183 13.17 -0.33 1.72
CA PHE A 183 13.14 -0.11 0.27
C PHE A 183 13.97 1.12 -0.11
N THR A 184 14.43 1.15 -1.35
CA THR A 184 15.08 2.28 -1.98
C THR A 184 14.48 2.52 -3.36
N TYR A 185 14.94 3.55 -4.06
CA TYR A 185 14.36 3.99 -5.31
C TYR A 185 15.11 3.44 -6.53
N PHE A 186 14.37 2.87 -7.45
CA PHE A 186 14.83 2.66 -8.82
C PHE A 186 14.61 3.94 -9.66
N LYS A 187 13.44 4.61 -9.46
CA LYS A 187 13.09 5.90 -10.07
C LYS A 187 12.40 6.78 -9.03
N GLY A 188 12.68 8.08 -9.03
CA GLY A 188 11.94 9.07 -8.25
C GLY A 188 12.65 9.58 -6.98
N LEU A 189 13.85 9.10 -6.63
CA LEU A 189 14.59 9.59 -5.44
C LEU A 189 14.73 11.12 -5.45
N LYS A 190 15.21 11.70 -6.55
CA LYS A 190 15.39 13.15 -6.66
C LYS A 190 14.10 13.96 -6.52
N VAL A 191 12.98 13.39 -7.00
CA VAL A 191 11.65 14.00 -6.84
C VAL A 191 11.26 14.03 -5.37
N MET A 192 11.48 12.93 -4.64
CA MET A 192 11.17 12.86 -3.21
C MET A 192 12.04 13.83 -2.39
N GLU A 193 13.34 13.94 -2.70
CA GLU A 193 14.26 14.91 -2.08
C GLU A 193 13.85 16.35 -2.41
N GLN A 194 13.43 16.62 -3.65
CA GLN A 194 12.92 17.92 -4.07
C GLN A 194 11.64 18.28 -3.30
N ILE A 195 10.70 17.36 -3.15
CA ILE A 195 9.46 17.56 -2.38
C ILE A 195 9.78 17.98 -0.94
N ASP A 196 10.72 17.31 -0.28
CA ASP A 196 11.11 17.70 1.09
C ASP A 196 11.69 19.12 1.11
N LYS A 197 12.57 19.45 0.17
CA LYS A 197 13.15 20.79 0.05
C LYS A 197 12.07 21.84 -0.18
N GLU A 198 11.13 21.59 -1.10
CA GLU A 198 10.10 22.56 -1.48
C GLU A 198 8.98 22.71 -0.42
N PHE A 199 8.83 21.77 0.51
CA PHE A 199 7.97 21.94 1.69
C PHE A 199 8.64 22.71 2.85
N ARG A 200 9.92 23.10 2.73
CA ARG A 200 10.58 23.95 3.73
C ARG A 200 10.20 25.42 3.53
N PRO A 201 10.29 26.27 4.58
CA PRO A 201 10.02 27.70 4.45
C PRO A 201 10.76 28.35 3.29
N GLY A 202 10.03 29.04 2.43
CA GLY A 202 10.54 29.65 1.19
C GLY A 202 10.56 28.73 -0.03
N GLY A 203 10.18 27.47 0.10
CA GLY A 203 9.99 26.57 -1.04
C GLY A 203 8.62 26.72 -1.69
N LEU A 204 8.52 26.32 -2.95
CA LEU A 204 7.31 26.53 -3.77
C LEU A 204 6.08 25.78 -3.22
N LEU A 205 6.26 24.55 -2.74
CA LEU A 205 5.15 23.79 -2.12
C LEU A 205 4.71 24.44 -0.81
N PHE A 206 5.67 24.96 -0.01
CA PHE A 206 5.36 25.65 1.23
C PHE A 206 4.55 26.92 1.01
N GLU A 207 4.94 27.75 0.04
CA GLU A 207 4.25 29.02 -0.29
C GLU A 207 2.83 28.78 -0.83
N ARG A 208 2.56 27.63 -1.42
CA ARG A 208 1.23 27.24 -1.93
C ARG A 208 0.33 26.59 -0.88
N LEU A 209 0.78 26.47 0.38
CA LEU A 209 -0.08 26.11 1.50
C LEU A 209 -0.87 27.34 1.98
N ASP A 210 -1.72 27.84 1.11
CA ASP A 210 -2.44 29.11 1.21
C ASP A 210 -3.86 29.00 1.81
N GLY A 211 -4.30 27.76 2.11
CA GLY A 211 -5.65 27.51 2.62
C GLY A 211 -6.74 27.52 1.55
N SER A 212 -6.38 27.53 0.26
CA SER A 212 -7.34 27.48 -0.87
C SER A 212 -8.24 26.25 -0.84
N THR A 213 -7.75 25.15 -0.28
CA THR A 213 -8.52 23.94 0.00
C THR A 213 -8.25 23.43 1.43
N PRO A 214 -9.10 22.58 1.98
CA PRO A 214 -8.87 21.95 3.29
C PRO A 214 -7.58 21.14 3.39
N PHE A 215 -7.05 20.68 2.24
CA PHE A 215 -5.84 19.86 2.14
C PHE A 215 -4.56 20.72 2.04
N ARG A 216 -4.67 22.00 1.63
CA ARG A 216 -3.54 22.94 1.41
C ARG A 216 -3.39 23.95 2.54
N ARG A 217 -3.56 23.51 3.78
CA ARG A 217 -3.46 24.39 4.94
C ARG A 217 -2.03 24.51 5.46
N LYS A 218 -1.69 25.64 6.07
CA LYS A 218 -0.44 25.81 6.83
C LYS A 218 -0.34 24.74 7.90
N GLY A 219 0.86 24.18 8.10
CA GLY A 219 1.11 23.04 8.95
C GLY A 219 1.05 21.68 8.21
N ALA A 220 0.56 21.66 6.97
CA ALA A 220 0.56 20.42 6.18
C ALA A 220 1.98 19.93 5.85
N GLU A 221 2.96 20.84 5.81
CA GLU A 221 4.38 20.53 5.60
C GLU A 221 5.01 19.69 6.70
N GLN A 222 4.40 19.62 7.89
CA GLN A 222 5.00 19.01 9.08
C GLN A 222 4.85 17.50 9.13
N THR A 223 3.83 16.94 8.51
CA THR A 223 3.55 15.50 8.60
C THR A 223 3.48 14.82 7.23
N VAL A 224 3.92 13.56 7.20
CA VAL A 224 3.87 12.74 5.99
C VAL A 224 2.46 12.66 5.40
N ARG A 225 1.45 12.50 6.26
CA ARG A 225 0.06 12.33 5.83
C ARG A 225 -0.52 13.60 5.25
N LEU A 226 -0.27 14.74 5.88
CA LEU A 226 -0.79 16.03 5.39
C LEU A 226 -0.08 16.48 4.12
N ARG A 227 1.25 16.29 3.99
CA ARG A 227 1.95 16.48 2.71
C ARG A 227 1.32 15.62 1.61
N SER A 228 1.01 14.37 1.93
CA SER A 228 0.38 13.45 0.97
C SER A 228 -0.99 13.93 0.52
N TRP A 229 -1.82 14.44 1.45
CA TRP A 229 -3.11 15.03 1.09
C TRP A 229 -2.96 16.26 0.21
N ALA A 230 -2.02 17.16 0.52
CA ALA A 230 -1.77 18.34 -0.29
C ALA A 230 -1.30 17.99 -1.72
N ILE A 231 -0.38 17.03 -1.84
CA ILE A 231 0.10 16.53 -3.15
C ILE A 231 -1.06 15.86 -3.92
N TYR A 232 -1.84 15.02 -3.26
CA TYR A 232 -3.01 14.36 -3.86
C TYR A 232 -4.09 15.36 -4.31
N ASP A 233 -4.17 16.53 -3.65
CA ASP A 233 -5.04 17.65 -4.03
C ASP A 233 -4.46 18.53 -5.16
N GLY A 234 -3.39 18.09 -5.81
CA GLY A 234 -2.78 18.77 -6.96
C GLY A 234 -1.76 19.85 -6.59
N LEU A 235 -1.39 19.99 -5.31
CA LEU A 235 -0.40 21.02 -4.89
C LEU A 235 0.91 20.93 -5.67
N TYR A 236 1.37 19.70 -5.96
CA TYR A 236 2.63 19.47 -6.66
C TYR A 236 2.59 20.03 -8.08
N ALA A 237 1.53 19.72 -8.83
CA ALA A 237 1.35 20.22 -10.19
C ALA A 237 1.21 21.74 -10.24
N ASP A 238 0.42 22.32 -9.33
CA ASP A 238 0.18 23.77 -9.28
C ASP A 238 1.43 24.59 -8.88
N ALA A 239 2.34 23.99 -8.12
CA ALA A 239 3.54 24.69 -7.64
C ALA A 239 4.75 24.53 -8.56
N LEU A 240 4.91 23.37 -9.18
CA LEU A 240 6.13 23.00 -9.93
C LEU A 240 5.89 22.84 -11.44
N ASP A 241 4.63 22.96 -11.90
CA ASP A 241 4.25 22.72 -13.30
C ASP A 241 4.63 21.30 -13.79
N GLU A 242 4.59 20.33 -12.87
CA GLU A 242 4.94 18.93 -13.10
C GLU A 242 3.89 18.02 -12.46
N GLU A 243 3.51 16.94 -13.12
CA GLU A 243 2.59 15.94 -12.55
C GLU A 243 3.31 15.04 -11.55
N TRP A 244 2.58 14.63 -10.48
CA TRP A 244 3.08 13.64 -9.55
C TRP A 244 3.24 12.28 -10.25
N GLU A 245 4.47 11.80 -10.35
CA GLU A 245 4.76 10.44 -10.78
C GLU A 245 5.07 9.54 -9.57
N SER A 246 4.32 8.46 -9.44
CA SER A 246 4.58 7.44 -8.41
C SER A 246 6.00 6.90 -8.54
N PRO A 247 6.85 7.00 -7.50
CA PRO A 247 8.20 6.46 -7.57
C PRO A 247 8.18 4.94 -7.68
N ILE A 248 9.16 4.40 -8.40
CA ILE A 248 9.42 2.96 -8.49
C ILE A 248 10.46 2.61 -7.45
N MET A 249 10.10 1.72 -6.54
CA MET A 249 10.95 1.33 -5.43
C MET A 249 11.30 -0.15 -5.50
N TYR A 250 12.42 -0.52 -4.87
CA TYR A 250 12.82 -1.92 -4.76
C TYR A 250 13.47 -2.21 -3.42
N LYS A 251 13.41 -3.49 -3.04
CA LYS A 251 14.08 -4.06 -1.88
C LYS A 251 14.74 -5.37 -2.27
N MET A 252 15.95 -5.59 -1.83
CA MET A 252 16.60 -6.90 -1.92
C MET A 252 16.24 -7.73 -0.67
N VAL A 253 15.84 -8.97 -0.87
CA VAL A 253 15.55 -9.90 0.23
C VAL A 253 16.72 -9.96 1.21
N GLY A 254 16.42 -9.76 2.48
CA GLY A 254 17.40 -9.74 3.57
C GLY A 254 18.27 -8.49 3.64
N LYS A 255 18.07 -7.47 2.82
CA LYS A 255 18.81 -6.19 2.89
C LYS A 255 17.86 -5.04 3.18
N ASN A 256 18.31 -4.12 4.04
CA ASN A 256 17.64 -2.84 4.25
C ASN A 256 18.52 -1.72 3.71
N PHE A 257 17.92 -0.84 2.93
CA PHE A 257 18.57 0.38 2.50
C PHE A 257 18.19 1.51 3.46
N GLU A 258 19.17 2.34 3.79
CA GLU A 258 18.99 3.49 4.68
C GLU A 258 18.70 4.74 3.84
N VAL A 259 17.50 4.83 3.29
CA VAL A 259 17.01 6.00 2.58
C VAL A 259 15.98 6.71 3.45
N ASN A 260 16.07 8.01 3.55
CA ASN A 260 15.13 8.84 4.29
C ASN A 260 15.00 10.20 3.60
N THR A 261 14.00 10.35 2.76
CA THR A 261 13.75 11.59 2.01
C THR A 261 12.91 12.61 2.78
N PHE A 262 12.49 12.28 4.00
CA PHE A 262 11.87 13.21 4.94
C PHE A 262 12.44 12.98 6.35
N PRO A 263 13.66 13.49 6.64
CA PRO A 263 14.36 13.22 7.91
C PRO A 263 13.65 13.76 9.15
N ASP A 264 12.97 14.90 9.03
CA ASP A 264 12.27 15.58 10.13
C ASP A 264 10.80 15.13 10.28
N GLN A 265 10.46 13.96 9.75
CA GLN A 265 9.08 13.49 9.65
C GLN A 265 8.40 13.29 11.00
N ILE A 266 7.16 13.77 11.10
CA ILE A 266 6.18 13.42 12.12
C ILE A 266 5.11 12.52 11.45
N TYR A 267 4.82 11.39 12.07
CA TYR A 267 3.81 10.44 11.59
C TYR A 267 2.51 10.58 12.34
#